data_5aa998e057fae8aad5d8fff49edd3ef3
#
_entry.id   5aa998e057fae8aad5d8fff49edd3ef3
#
_cell.length_a   1.000
_cell.length_b   1.000
_cell.length_c   1.000
_cell.angle_alpha   90.00
_cell.angle_beta   90.00
_cell.angle_gamma   90.00
#
_symmetry.space_group_name_H-M   'P 1'
#
loop_
_entity.id
_entity.type
_entity.pdbx_description
1 polymer ?
#
loop_
_entity_poly.entity_id
_entity_poly.type
_entity_poly.pdbx_seq_one_letter_code
_entity_poly.pdbx_strand_id
1 'polypeptide(L)'
;MNDYAPTTAFTAGTAVASVDAPSTSLLTDMYELTMLQGALASGTATRRSVFELFGRGLPASRRFGVVAGTGRLLDAIEAFTFTPSQIDFLHRTGVVNDETLDFLRDYRFTGTVRGYAEGECYFAGSPLLTVEGTFAEACILETLALSIYNYDCAVAAAASRMTIAAHGRPCMDFGARRAHEQAAVAAARASVVGGFVGTSNLEAGLLYGIPTVGTSAHSFTLLHDSEEDAFAAQVASLGPSTTILVDTYDIATGVERAVKAARAAGGELGAVRLDSGDL
;
A
#
# COMPACT_ATOMS: atom_id res chain seq x y z
N MET A 1 23.67 21.45 15.49
CA MET A 1 22.44 22.04 14.97
C MET A 1 22.38 21.64 13.51
N ASN A 2 21.73 20.53 13.21
CA ASN A 2 21.55 20.07 11.84
C ASN A 2 20.17 20.55 11.40
N ASP A 3 20.19 21.52 10.49
CA ASP A 3 19.01 21.98 9.76
C ASP A 3 18.50 20.86 8.84
N TYR A 4 17.67 19.98 9.38
CA TYR A 4 16.82 19.13 8.58
C TYR A 4 15.60 19.96 8.20
N ALA A 5 15.67 20.63 7.06
CA ALA A 5 14.52 21.29 6.49
C ALA A 5 13.42 20.25 6.23
N PRO A 6 12.16 20.49 6.60
CA PRO A 6 11.07 19.61 6.23
C PRO A 6 10.90 19.68 4.71
N THR A 7 11.29 18.61 4.05
CA THR A 7 11.24 18.50 2.61
C THR A 7 9.81 18.37 2.15
N THR A 8 9.36 19.37 1.44
CA THR A 8 8.36 19.40 0.36
C THR A 8 7.19 18.44 0.45
N ALA A 9 6.00 19.02 0.56
CA ALA A 9 4.74 18.39 0.24
C ALA A 9 4.88 17.50 -1.00
N PHE A 10 4.47 16.26 -0.86
CA PHE A 10 4.34 15.29 -1.95
C PHE A 10 3.29 15.84 -2.92
N THR A 11 3.73 16.58 -3.93
CA THR A 11 2.88 16.89 -5.08
C THR A 11 2.71 15.58 -5.84
N ALA A 12 1.48 15.15 -6.03
CA ALA A 12 1.14 14.05 -6.91
C ALA A 12 1.80 14.31 -8.28
N GLY A 13 2.99 13.73 -8.46
CA GLY A 13 3.82 13.91 -9.64
C GLY A 13 3.35 12.96 -10.72
N THR A 14 3.14 13.52 -11.88
CA THR A 14 3.17 12.92 -13.23
C THR A 14 2.88 11.43 -13.29
N ALA A 15 1.72 11.11 -13.89
CA ALA A 15 1.33 9.77 -14.27
C ALA A 15 2.53 9.02 -14.88
N VAL A 16 3.01 8.02 -14.16
CA VAL A 16 3.88 6.99 -14.71
C VAL A 16 3.06 6.27 -15.77
N ALA A 17 3.67 6.00 -16.93
CA ALA A 17 3.02 5.39 -18.10
C ALA A 17 2.07 4.28 -17.67
N SER A 18 0.82 4.36 -18.16
CA SER A 18 -0.22 3.36 -17.92
C SER A 18 0.25 2.00 -18.45
N VAL A 19 0.72 1.16 -17.56
CA VAL A 19 0.62 -0.28 -17.77
C VAL A 19 -0.88 -0.54 -17.68
N ASP A 20 -1.54 -1.08 -18.74
CA ASP A 20 -2.94 -1.43 -18.71
C ASP A 20 -3.20 -2.27 -17.45
N ALA A 21 -3.80 -1.66 -16.45
CA ALA A 21 -4.09 -2.33 -15.21
C ALA A 21 -5.08 -3.48 -15.49
N PRO A 22 -4.85 -4.68 -14.97
CA PRO A 22 -5.81 -5.76 -15.16
C PRO A 22 -7.16 -5.36 -14.57
N SER A 23 -8.25 -5.79 -15.25
CA SER A 23 -9.61 -5.53 -14.76
C SER A 23 -9.80 -5.96 -13.31
N THR A 24 -10.45 -5.11 -12.53
CA THR A 24 -10.78 -5.35 -11.12
C THR A 24 -12.18 -5.92 -10.91
N SER A 25 -12.96 -6.11 -11.96
CA SER A 25 -14.41 -6.41 -11.90
C SER A 25 -14.77 -7.73 -11.19
N LEU A 26 -13.89 -8.73 -11.21
CA LEU A 26 -14.10 -9.97 -10.46
C LEU A 26 -13.51 -9.96 -9.04
N LEU A 27 -12.97 -8.82 -8.58
CA LEU A 27 -12.62 -8.60 -7.17
C LEU A 27 -13.87 -8.18 -6.36
N THR A 28 -14.98 -8.86 -6.64
CA THR A 28 -16.30 -8.67 -6.03
C THR A 28 -16.81 -10.00 -5.49
N ASP A 29 -17.78 -9.96 -4.60
CA ASP A 29 -18.45 -11.17 -4.12
C ASP A 29 -19.60 -11.56 -5.04
N MET A 30 -19.86 -12.86 -5.16
CA MET A 30 -20.90 -13.40 -6.04
C MET A 30 -22.29 -12.79 -5.76
N TYR A 31 -22.60 -12.51 -4.48
CA TYR A 31 -23.91 -11.97 -4.12
C TYR A 31 -24.19 -10.59 -4.74
N GLU A 32 -23.17 -9.80 -5.01
CA GLU A 32 -23.33 -8.49 -5.66
C GLU A 32 -23.88 -8.66 -7.09
N LEU A 33 -23.38 -9.66 -7.83
CA LEU A 33 -23.85 -9.96 -9.17
C LEU A 33 -25.26 -10.60 -9.16
N THR A 34 -25.56 -11.44 -8.18
CA THR A 34 -26.91 -12.02 -8.05
C THR A 34 -27.94 -11.00 -7.58
N MET A 35 -27.57 -10.02 -6.73
CA MET A 35 -28.43 -8.88 -6.42
C MET A 35 -28.66 -8.00 -7.64
N LEU A 36 -27.63 -7.73 -8.44
CA LEU A 36 -27.76 -7.02 -9.70
C LEU A 36 -28.78 -7.70 -10.63
N GLN A 37 -28.67 -9.03 -10.81
CA GLN A 37 -29.65 -9.80 -11.58
C GLN A 37 -31.07 -9.63 -11.05
N GLY A 38 -31.27 -9.72 -9.73
CA GLY A 38 -32.57 -9.49 -9.12
C GLY A 38 -33.11 -8.08 -9.33
N ALA A 39 -32.23 -7.07 -9.30
CA ALA A 39 -32.60 -5.69 -9.54
C ALA A 39 -32.97 -5.43 -11.02
N LEU A 40 -32.27 -6.03 -11.98
CA LEU A 40 -32.62 -5.98 -13.39
C LEU A 40 -34.00 -6.62 -13.63
N ALA A 41 -34.21 -7.84 -13.18
CA ALA A 41 -35.47 -8.56 -13.32
C ALA A 41 -36.68 -7.85 -12.68
N SER A 42 -36.48 -7.12 -11.58
CA SER A 42 -37.53 -6.36 -10.89
C SER A 42 -37.72 -4.93 -11.42
N GLY A 43 -36.88 -4.48 -12.36
CA GLY A 43 -36.90 -3.11 -12.88
C GLY A 43 -36.41 -2.05 -11.88
N THR A 44 -35.68 -2.45 -10.83
CA THR A 44 -35.18 -1.54 -9.79
C THR A 44 -33.71 -1.16 -10.00
N ALA A 45 -33.03 -1.77 -10.94
CA ALA A 45 -31.60 -1.57 -11.23
C ALA A 45 -31.20 -0.10 -11.46
N THR A 46 -32.08 0.66 -12.12
CA THR A 46 -31.85 2.08 -12.45
C THR A 46 -32.24 3.06 -11.34
N ARG A 47 -32.74 2.58 -10.19
CA ARG A 47 -33.06 3.47 -9.07
C ARG A 47 -31.79 4.13 -8.55
N ARG A 48 -31.88 5.44 -8.28
CA ARG A 48 -30.81 6.17 -7.63
C ARG A 48 -30.55 5.59 -6.24
N SER A 49 -29.30 5.34 -5.95
CA SER A 49 -28.84 4.76 -4.69
C SER A 49 -27.62 5.50 -4.19
N VAL A 50 -27.47 5.49 -2.88
CA VAL A 50 -26.32 6.07 -2.15
C VAL A 50 -25.79 4.98 -1.24
N PHE A 51 -24.54 4.62 -1.43
CA PHE A 51 -23.82 3.69 -0.57
C PHE A 51 -22.79 4.46 0.25
N GLU A 52 -22.70 4.17 1.53
CA GLU A 52 -21.72 4.77 2.43
C GLU A 52 -20.78 3.69 2.97
N LEU A 53 -19.47 3.96 2.88
CA LEU A 53 -18.43 3.16 3.51
C LEU A 53 -18.03 3.82 4.82
N PHE A 54 -18.09 3.07 5.92
CA PHE A 54 -17.73 3.55 7.25
C PHE A 54 -17.09 2.45 8.10
N GLY A 55 -16.24 2.83 9.04
CA GLY A 55 -15.71 1.91 10.04
C GLY A 55 -16.74 1.63 11.14
N ARG A 56 -17.18 0.36 11.30
CA ARG A 56 -18.14 -0.02 12.35
C ARG A 56 -17.58 0.16 13.76
N GLY A 57 -16.27 -0.01 13.91
CA GLY A 57 -15.57 0.12 15.16
C GLY A 57 -14.07 0.17 14.95
N LEU A 58 -13.36 0.56 15.98
CA LEU A 58 -11.91 0.52 16.02
C LEU A 58 -11.47 -0.42 17.15
N PRO A 59 -10.30 -1.07 17.04
CA PRO A 59 -9.73 -1.82 18.16
C PRO A 59 -9.64 -0.96 19.43
N ALA A 60 -9.85 -1.54 20.60
CA ALA A 60 -9.88 -0.80 21.88
C ALA A 60 -8.63 0.07 22.14
N SER A 61 -7.49 -0.33 21.59
CA SER A 61 -6.24 0.43 21.66
C SER A 61 -6.16 1.60 20.68
N ARG A 62 -7.14 1.79 19.78
CA ARG A 62 -7.15 2.82 18.75
C ARG A 62 -8.29 3.80 18.95
N ARG A 63 -7.97 5.06 19.24
CA ARG A 63 -8.98 6.13 19.40
C ARG A 63 -9.46 6.68 18.06
N PHE A 64 -8.66 6.59 17.02
CA PHE A 64 -8.95 7.06 15.67
C PHE A 64 -8.32 6.15 14.64
N GLY A 65 -8.86 6.15 13.44
CA GLY A 65 -8.26 5.62 12.23
C GLY A 65 -7.68 6.73 11.36
N VAL A 66 -6.95 6.34 10.32
CA VAL A 66 -6.42 7.24 9.29
C VAL A 66 -6.96 6.76 7.96
N VAL A 67 -7.54 7.68 7.19
CA VAL A 67 -8.07 7.38 5.85
C VAL A 67 -6.92 7.10 4.90
N ALA A 68 -6.96 5.96 4.23
CA ALA A 68 -6.04 5.59 3.15
C ALA A 68 -6.74 4.64 2.17
N GLY A 69 -6.26 4.59 0.94
CA GLY A 69 -6.81 3.74 -0.12
C GLY A 69 -7.70 4.47 -1.10
N THR A 70 -8.02 5.75 -0.89
CA THR A 70 -8.89 6.52 -1.79
C THR A 70 -8.33 6.55 -3.21
N GLY A 71 -7.05 6.87 -3.39
CA GLY A 71 -6.41 6.88 -4.70
C GLY A 71 -6.47 5.51 -5.38
N ARG A 72 -6.09 4.45 -4.66
CA ARG A 72 -6.17 3.07 -5.17
C ARG A 72 -7.59 2.65 -5.54
N LEU A 73 -8.59 3.07 -4.78
CA LEU A 73 -9.97 2.76 -5.10
C LEU A 73 -10.43 3.46 -6.38
N LEU A 74 -10.07 4.72 -6.59
CA LEU A 74 -10.42 5.45 -7.82
C LEU A 74 -9.80 4.77 -9.04
N ASP A 75 -8.53 4.42 -9.00
CA ASP A 75 -7.85 3.66 -10.06
C ASP A 75 -8.55 2.30 -10.29
N ALA A 76 -8.94 1.62 -9.21
CA ALA A 76 -9.62 0.34 -9.29
C ALA A 76 -11.04 0.44 -9.89
N ILE A 77 -11.77 1.54 -9.62
CA ILE A 77 -13.08 1.81 -10.24
C ILE A 77 -12.92 2.09 -11.73
N GLU A 78 -11.90 2.84 -12.14
CA GLU A 78 -11.61 3.07 -13.58
C GLU A 78 -11.29 1.76 -14.30
N ALA A 79 -10.59 0.84 -13.65
CA ALA A 79 -10.27 -0.49 -14.18
C ALA A 79 -11.42 -1.51 -14.02
N PHE A 80 -12.53 -1.13 -13.38
CA PHE A 80 -13.68 -2.02 -13.13
C PHE A 80 -14.54 -2.18 -14.37
N THR A 81 -14.08 -3.02 -15.27
CA THR A 81 -14.74 -3.34 -16.54
C THR A 81 -14.68 -4.82 -16.80
N PHE A 82 -15.72 -5.42 -17.34
CA PHE A 82 -15.75 -6.86 -17.58
C PHE A 82 -15.12 -7.19 -18.95
N THR A 83 -14.04 -7.94 -18.92
CA THR A 83 -13.39 -8.44 -20.15
C THR A 83 -14.19 -9.59 -20.79
N PRO A 84 -14.01 -9.86 -22.09
CA PRO A 84 -14.67 -10.99 -22.73
C PRO A 84 -14.44 -12.33 -22.02
N SER A 85 -13.25 -12.57 -21.52
CA SER A 85 -12.92 -13.80 -20.77
C SER A 85 -13.63 -13.90 -19.41
N GLN A 86 -13.85 -12.78 -18.73
CA GLN A 86 -14.63 -12.73 -17.50
C GLN A 86 -16.13 -12.94 -17.75
N ILE A 87 -16.67 -12.36 -18.79
CA ILE A 87 -18.06 -12.60 -19.22
C ILE A 87 -18.25 -14.08 -19.60
N ASP A 88 -17.32 -14.68 -20.34
CA ASP A 88 -17.36 -16.09 -20.68
C ASP A 88 -17.28 -16.99 -19.45
N PHE A 89 -16.47 -16.64 -18.47
CA PHE A 89 -16.42 -17.32 -17.18
C PHE A 89 -17.78 -17.29 -16.46
N LEU A 90 -18.38 -16.11 -16.33
CA LEU A 90 -19.68 -15.94 -15.66
C LEU A 90 -20.80 -16.70 -16.39
N HIS A 91 -20.79 -16.69 -17.74
CA HIS A 91 -21.73 -17.45 -18.55
C HIS A 91 -21.58 -18.97 -18.34
N ARG A 92 -20.36 -19.49 -18.50
CA ARG A 92 -20.10 -20.95 -18.34
C ARG A 92 -20.40 -21.47 -16.95
N THR A 93 -20.22 -20.67 -15.93
CA THR A 93 -20.48 -21.04 -14.54
C THR A 93 -21.93 -20.83 -14.10
N GLY A 94 -22.73 -20.13 -14.92
CA GLY A 94 -24.15 -19.87 -14.63
C GLY A 94 -24.36 -18.99 -13.41
N VAL A 95 -23.43 -18.10 -13.10
CA VAL A 95 -23.52 -17.16 -11.94
C VAL A 95 -24.69 -16.21 -12.12
N VAL A 96 -24.90 -15.71 -13.35
CA VAL A 96 -26.00 -14.81 -13.70
C VAL A 96 -26.57 -15.17 -15.08
N ASN A 97 -27.78 -14.69 -15.39
CA ASN A 97 -28.45 -14.91 -16.66
C ASN A 97 -27.89 -13.99 -17.79
N ASP A 98 -28.33 -14.26 -19.04
CA ASP A 98 -27.85 -13.55 -20.22
C ASP A 98 -28.16 -12.05 -20.19
N GLU A 99 -29.31 -11.63 -19.70
CA GLU A 99 -29.66 -10.21 -19.53
C GLU A 99 -28.66 -9.47 -18.64
N THR A 100 -28.26 -10.12 -17.55
CA THR A 100 -27.23 -9.56 -16.64
C THR A 100 -25.86 -9.55 -17.30
N LEU A 101 -25.49 -10.59 -18.05
CA LEU A 101 -24.24 -10.62 -18.81
C LEU A 101 -24.19 -9.48 -19.86
N ASP A 102 -25.30 -9.19 -20.53
CA ASP A 102 -25.38 -8.08 -21.48
C ASP A 102 -25.13 -6.73 -20.78
N PHE A 103 -25.75 -6.53 -19.61
CA PHE A 103 -25.48 -5.34 -18.81
C PHE A 103 -24.00 -5.23 -18.40
N LEU A 104 -23.37 -6.33 -17.95
CA LEU A 104 -21.99 -6.34 -17.51
C LEU A 104 -20.98 -6.08 -18.64
N ARG A 105 -21.27 -6.47 -19.89
CA ARG A 105 -20.38 -6.19 -21.04
C ARG A 105 -20.15 -4.70 -21.24
N ASP A 106 -21.20 -3.92 -21.06
CA ASP A 106 -21.18 -2.46 -21.27
C ASP A 106 -20.98 -1.67 -19.97
N TYR A 107 -20.80 -2.38 -18.84
CA TYR A 107 -20.69 -1.73 -17.54
C TYR A 107 -19.57 -0.71 -17.51
N ARG A 108 -19.93 0.48 -17.06
CA ARG A 108 -19.03 1.56 -16.64
C ARG A 108 -19.68 2.28 -15.47
N PHE A 109 -18.90 2.61 -14.47
CA PHE A 109 -19.38 3.46 -13.38
C PHE A 109 -19.46 4.91 -13.89
N THR A 110 -20.65 5.50 -13.85
CA THR A 110 -20.88 6.90 -14.26
C THR A 110 -21.34 7.79 -13.10
N GLY A 111 -21.43 7.22 -11.91
CA GLY A 111 -21.86 7.89 -10.70
C GLY A 111 -20.83 8.86 -10.13
N THR A 112 -21.03 9.23 -8.88
CA THR A 112 -20.17 10.16 -8.16
C THR A 112 -19.61 9.48 -6.91
N VAL A 113 -18.31 9.64 -6.69
CA VAL A 113 -17.62 9.23 -5.46
C VAL A 113 -17.18 10.47 -4.69
N ARG A 114 -17.54 10.54 -3.42
CA ARG A 114 -17.10 11.58 -2.47
C ARG A 114 -16.56 10.92 -1.22
N GLY A 115 -15.53 11.50 -0.62
CA GLY A 115 -14.94 10.95 0.59
C GLY A 115 -13.95 11.88 1.25
N TYR A 116 -13.42 11.43 2.36
CA TYR A 116 -12.34 12.12 3.05
C TYR A 116 -11.04 12.01 2.26
N ALA A 117 -10.20 13.02 2.39
CA ALA A 117 -8.86 12.97 1.85
C ALA A 117 -8.01 11.93 2.59
N GLU A 118 -7.04 11.33 1.89
CA GLU A 118 -6.09 10.43 2.54
C GLU A 118 -5.27 11.20 3.57
N GLY A 119 -5.00 10.57 4.69
CA GLY A 119 -4.32 11.17 5.85
C GLY A 119 -5.25 11.79 6.88
N GLU A 120 -6.53 12.01 6.58
CA GLU A 120 -7.48 12.51 7.57
C GLU A 120 -7.79 11.46 8.64
N CYS A 121 -8.03 11.95 9.87
CA CYS A 121 -8.44 11.10 10.98
C CYS A 121 -9.94 10.82 10.93
N TYR A 122 -10.34 9.60 11.25
CA TYR A 122 -11.74 9.22 11.38
C TYR A 122 -12.04 8.47 12.67
N PHE A 123 -13.32 8.45 13.04
CA PHE A 123 -13.86 7.74 14.19
C PHE A 123 -14.86 6.68 13.75
N ALA A 124 -15.20 5.76 14.65
CA ALA A 124 -16.24 4.77 14.37
C ALA A 124 -17.55 5.45 13.95
N GLY A 125 -18.16 4.94 12.87
CA GLY A 125 -19.39 5.48 12.30
C GLY A 125 -19.21 6.70 11.38
N SER A 126 -17.98 7.25 11.21
CA SER A 126 -17.75 8.32 10.23
C SER A 126 -17.92 7.80 8.81
N PRO A 127 -18.73 8.43 7.92
CA PRO A 127 -18.83 8.06 6.52
C PRO A 127 -17.55 8.48 5.78
N LEU A 128 -16.69 7.51 5.49
CA LEU A 128 -15.39 7.76 4.86
C LEU A 128 -15.51 8.00 3.36
N LEU A 129 -16.48 7.34 2.76
CA LEU A 129 -16.73 7.39 1.33
C LEU A 129 -18.24 7.25 1.07
N THR A 130 -18.72 8.01 0.10
CA THR A 130 -20.08 7.92 -0.41
C THR A 130 -20.02 7.66 -1.91
N VAL A 131 -20.73 6.64 -2.38
CA VAL A 131 -20.88 6.28 -3.80
C VAL A 131 -22.33 6.52 -4.19
N GLU A 132 -22.56 7.46 -5.08
CA GLU A 132 -23.88 7.81 -5.61
C GLU A 132 -23.98 7.38 -7.07
N GLY A 133 -25.03 6.65 -7.43
CA GLY A 133 -25.26 6.20 -8.80
C GLY A 133 -26.60 5.48 -8.92
N THR A 134 -26.79 4.71 -9.98
CA THR A 134 -27.87 3.73 -10.01
C THR A 134 -27.51 2.56 -9.08
N PHE A 135 -28.52 1.82 -8.59
CA PHE A 135 -28.26 0.63 -7.79
C PHE A 135 -27.33 -0.33 -8.52
N ALA A 136 -27.59 -0.58 -9.79
CA ALA A 136 -26.79 -1.48 -10.62
C ALA A 136 -25.32 -1.08 -10.75
N GLU A 137 -25.02 0.22 -10.81
CA GLU A 137 -23.65 0.70 -10.93
C GLU A 137 -22.90 0.64 -9.62
N ALA A 138 -23.58 0.94 -8.52
CA ALA A 138 -22.93 1.13 -7.21
C ALA A 138 -22.82 -0.16 -6.40
N CYS A 139 -23.81 -1.07 -6.47
CA CYS A 139 -23.84 -2.27 -5.62
C CYS A 139 -22.68 -3.24 -5.86
N ILE A 140 -22.17 -3.32 -7.10
CA ILE A 140 -21.08 -4.25 -7.44
C ILE A 140 -19.67 -3.72 -7.12
N LEU A 141 -19.58 -2.53 -6.56
CA LEU A 141 -18.32 -1.93 -6.09
C LEU A 141 -18.07 -2.16 -4.59
N GLU A 142 -19.02 -2.76 -3.88
CA GLU A 142 -19.00 -2.85 -2.41
C GLU A 142 -17.76 -3.59 -1.90
N THR A 143 -17.55 -4.83 -2.30
CA THR A 143 -16.42 -5.64 -1.82
C THR A 143 -15.09 -5.03 -2.21
N LEU A 144 -14.97 -4.49 -3.43
CA LEU A 144 -13.75 -3.82 -3.87
C LEU A 144 -13.42 -2.63 -2.96
N ALA A 145 -14.39 -1.75 -2.71
CA ALA A 145 -14.20 -0.57 -1.87
C ALA A 145 -13.86 -0.95 -0.43
N LEU A 146 -14.60 -1.89 0.15
CA LEU A 146 -14.39 -2.36 1.51
C LEU A 146 -13.02 -3.01 1.69
N SER A 147 -12.58 -3.87 0.76
CA SER A 147 -11.30 -4.56 0.86
C SER A 147 -10.12 -3.59 0.83
N ILE A 148 -10.15 -2.60 -0.06
CA ILE A 148 -9.11 -1.57 -0.17
C ILE A 148 -9.06 -0.73 1.10
N TYR A 149 -10.18 -0.14 1.50
CA TYR A 149 -10.21 0.75 2.68
C TYR A 149 -9.89 0.03 3.97
N ASN A 150 -10.39 -1.19 4.16
CA ASN A 150 -10.13 -1.96 5.37
C ASN A 150 -8.63 -2.19 5.59
N TYR A 151 -7.93 -2.57 4.54
CA TYR A 151 -6.49 -2.85 4.62
C TYR A 151 -5.67 -1.56 4.72
N ASP A 152 -5.87 -0.63 3.80
CA ASP A 152 -5.06 0.59 3.71
C ASP A 152 -5.24 1.48 4.95
N CYS A 153 -6.48 1.68 5.43
CA CYS A 153 -6.72 2.43 6.66
C CYS A 153 -6.11 1.76 7.90
N ALA A 154 -6.13 0.43 7.96
CA ALA A 154 -5.52 -0.29 9.08
C ALA A 154 -4.00 -0.08 9.13
N VAL A 155 -3.34 -0.16 7.97
CA VAL A 155 -1.89 0.06 7.84
C VAL A 155 -1.55 1.52 8.12
N ALA A 156 -2.23 2.48 7.50
CA ALA A 156 -1.99 3.92 7.73
C ALA A 156 -2.20 4.30 9.19
N ALA A 157 -3.26 3.76 9.83
CA ALA A 157 -3.51 3.98 11.25
C ALA A 157 -2.43 3.37 12.16
N ALA A 158 -1.82 2.25 11.79
CA ALA A 158 -0.67 1.69 12.52
C ALA A 158 0.58 2.55 12.31
N ALA A 159 0.88 2.90 11.06
CA ALA A 159 2.03 3.72 10.69
C ALA A 159 2.00 5.09 11.38
N SER A 160 0.83 5.75 11.43
CA SER A 160 0.70 7.06 12.10
C SER A 160 1.09 7.01 13.58
N ARG A 161 0.81 5.91 14.27
CA ARG A 161 1.20 5.74 15.67
C ARG A 161 2.70 5.55 15.84
N MET A 162 3.30 4.80 14.92
CA MET A 162 4.76 4.63 14.88
C MET A 162 5.45 5.96 14.61
N THR A 163 4.95 6.74 13.66
CA THR A 163 5.46 8.08 13.32
C THR A 163 5.36 9.03 14.52
N ILE A 164 4.24 9.03 15.25
CA ILE A 164 4.08 9.82 16.48
C ILE A 164 5.08 9.37 17.54
N ALA A 165 5.21 8.06 17.77
CA ALA A 165 6.13 7.51 18.74
C ALA A 165 7.62 7.73 18.38
N ALA A 166 7.92 7.91 17.12
CA ALA A 166 9.27 8.20 16.64
C ALA A 166 9.77 9.62 16.96
N HIS A 167 8.90 10.51 17.45
CA HIS A 167 9.27 11.88 17.86
C HIS A 167 10.10 12.63 16.81
N GLY A 168 9.63 12.63 15.55
CA GLY A 168 10.28 13.31 14.45
C GLY A 168 11.43 12.54 13.77
N ARG A 169 11.74 11.33 14.24
CA ARG A 169 12.66 10.45 13.51
C ARG A 169 11.95 9.85 12.30
N PRO A 170 12.65 9.68 11.15
CA PRO A 170 12.06 9.07 9.97
C PRO A 170 11.71 7.59 10.23
N CYS A 171 10.50 7.20 9.82
CA CYS A 171 10.08 5.82 9.79
C CYS A 171 10.09 5.30 8.35
N MET A 172 10.47 4.04 8.15
CA MET A 172 10.56 3.40 6.85
C MET A 172 9.87 2.04 6.88
N ASP A 173 9.18 1.67 5.80
CA ASP A 173 8.55 0.36 5.66
C ASP A 173 9.56 -0.69 5.21
N PHE A 174 9.76 -1.72 6.02
CA PHE A 174 10.53 -2.92 5.72
C PHE A 174 9.69 -4.19 5.87
N GLY A 175 8.37 -4.04 5.80
CA GLY A 175 7.39 -5.08 6.09
C GLY A 175 7.11 -6.07 4.95
N ALA A 176 7.71 -5.91 3.76
CA ALA A 176 7.35 -6.68 2.57
C ALA A 176 7.38 -8.22 2.78
N ARG A 177 8.31 -8.73 3.59
CA ARG A 177 8.42 -10.16 3.93
C ARG A 177 7.36 -10.67 4.91
N ARG A 178 6.48 -9.81 5.41
CA ARG A 178 5.48 -10.10 6.45
C ARG A 178 4.04 -10.03 5.94
N ALA A 179 3.86 -9.79 4.65
CA ALA A 179 2.56 -9.68 3.99
C ALA A 179 2.58 -10.45 2.66
N HIS A 180 1.39 -10.70 2.10
CA HIS A 180 1.25 -11.16 0.72
C HIS A 180 1.90 -10.11 -0.20
N GLU A 181 2.55 -10.55 -1.27
CA GLU A 181 3.40 -9.69 -2.13
C GLU A 181 2.67 -8.46 -2.67
N GLN A 182 1.42 -8.60 -3.12
CA GLN A 182 0.62 -7.46 -3.57
C GLN A 182 0.11 -6.59 -2.40
N ALA A 183 -0.22 -7.21 -1.28
CA ALA A 183 -0.59 -6.50 -0.06
C ALA A 183 0.59 -5.69 0.50
N ALA A 184 1.83 -6.16 0.31
CA ALA A 184 3.03 -5.42 0.71
C ALA A 184 3.19 -4.11 -0.07
N VAL A 185 2.85 -4.08 -1.35
CA VAL A 185 2.85 -2.87 -2.19
C VAL A 185 1.82 -1.85 -1.66
N ALA A 186 0.61 -2.32 -1.38
CA ALA A 186 -0.44 -1.49 -0.77
C ALA A 186 -0.05 -0.97 0.62
N ALA A 187 0.56 -1.84 1.45
CA ALA A 187 1.05 -1.48 2.78
C ALA A 187 2.12 -0.40 2.74
N ALA A 188 3.08 -0.49 1.82
CA ALA A 188 4.11 0.51 1.62
C ALA A 188 3.49 1.89 1.32
N ARG A 189 2.52 1.96 0.40
CA ARG A 189 1.80 3.20 0.08
C ARG A 189 1.02 3.73 1.29
N ALA A 190 0.25 2.89 1.95
CA ALA A 190 -0.55 3.29 3.10
C ALA A 190 0.31 3.73 4.30
N SER A 191 1.50 3.16 4.48
CA SER A 191 2.44 3.59 5.53
C SER A 191 2.97 5.01 5.28
N VAL A 192 3.19 5.39 4.01
CA VAL A 192 3.56 6.76 3.65
C VAL A 192 2.42 7.74 3.95
N VAL A 193 1.17 7.38 3.69
CA VAL A 193 0.00 8.16 4.14
C VAL A 193 0.01 8.33 5.67
N GLY A 194 0.44 7.30 6.40
CA GLY A 194 0.62 7.33 7.86
C GLY A 194 1.87 8.08 8.35
N GLY A 195 2.67 8.67 7.44
CA GLY A 195 3.83 9.51 7.76
C GLY A 195 5.19 8.82 7.64
N PHE A 196 5.28 7.61 7.06
CA PHE A 196 6.55 7.00 6.71
C PHE A 196 7.20 7.72 5.52
N VAL A 197 8.52 7.72 5.45
CA VAL A 197 9.28 8.49 4.44
C VAL A 197 9.83 7.63 3.31
N GLY A 198 9.70 6.31 3.38
CA GLY A 198 10.21 5.40 2.36
C GLY A 198 9.85 3.95 2.62
N THR A 199 10.22 3.10 1.69
CA THR A 199 9.98 1.65 1.74
C THR A 199 11.17 0.87 1.19
N SER A 200 11.29 -0.40 1.55
CA SER A 200 12.21 -1.33 0.88
C SER A 200 11.59 -2.01 -0.35
N ASN A 201 10.31 -1.78 -0.63
CA ASN A 201 9.58 -2.41 -1.72
C ASN A 201 9.78 -1.64 -3.02
N LEU A 202 10.48 -2.25 -3.98
CA LEU A 202 10.80 -1.61 -5.26
C LEU A 202 9.57 -1.38 -6.13
N GLU A 203 8.58 -2.28 -6.09
CA GLU A 203 7.34 -2.13 -6.86
C GLU A 203 6.52 -0.94 -6.37
N ALA A 204 6.45 -0.73 -5.06
CA ALA A 204 5.81 0.47 -4.49
C ALA A 204 6.58 1.75 -4.87
N GLY A 205 7.90 1.67 -4.95
CA GLY A 205 8.73 2.77 -5.47
C GLY A 205 8.40 3.09 -6.93
N LEU A 206 8.27 2.07 -7.77
CA LEU A 206 7.94 2.21 -9.19
C LEU A 206 6.54 2.78 -9.39
N LEU A 207 5.53 2.21 -8.75
CA LEU A 207 4.13 2.57 -8.96
C LEU A 207 3.74 3.93 -8.36
N TYR A 208 4.31 4.27 -7.21
CA TYR A 208 3.88 5.45 -6.43
C TYR A 208 4.97 6.50 -6.24
N GLY A 209 6.16 6.30 -6.80
CA GLY A 209 7.27 7.24 -6.64
C GLY A 209 7.80 7.34 -5.20
N ILE A 210 7.54 6.34 -4.35
CA ILE A 210 8.00 6.32 -2.96
C ILE A 210 9.52 6.11 -2.94
N PRO A 211 10.28 6.89 -2.15
CA PRO A 211 11.71 6.66 -1.99
C PRO A 211 12.00 5.24 -1.53
N THR A 212 12.85 4.55 -2.26
CA THR A 212 13.25 3.18 -1.92
C THR A 212 14.56 3.17 -1.16
N VAL A 213 14.61 2.37 -0.11
CA VAL A 213 15.79 2.23 0.75
C VAL A 213 16.13 0.76 0.95
N GLY A 214 17.40 0.50 1.12
CA GLY A 214 17.90 -0.84 1.37
C GLY A 214 19.36 -0.80 1.77
N THR A 215 19.81 -1.87 2.42
CA THR A 215 21.20 -2.04 2.82
C THR A 215 21.67 -3.43 2.38
N SER A 216 22.19 -4.23 3.28
CA SER A 216 22.53 -5.63 3.08
C SER A 216 21.74 -6.51 4.05
N ALA A 217 21.79 -7.80 3.86
CA ALA A 217 21.27 -8.80 4.80
C ALA A 217 22.46 -9.59 5.42
N HIS A 218 22.21 -10.29 6.52
CA HIS A 218 23.22 -11.14 7.18
C HIS A 218 23.86 -12.15 6.22
N SER A 219 23.12 -12.64 5.22
CA SER A 219 23.62 -13.54 4.18
C SER A 219 24.78 -12.93 3.37
N PHE A 220 24.80 -11.61 3.21
CA PHE A 220 25.91 -10.95 2.52
C PHE A 220 27.19 -10.99 3.38
N THR A 221 27.07 -10.76 4.69
CA THR A 221 28.18 -10.89 5.62
C THR A 221 28.69 -12.34 5.66
N LEU A 222 27.77 -13.30 5.74
CA LEU A 222 28.11 -14.75 5.78
C LEU A 222 28.69 -15.31 4.48
N LEU A 223 28.53 -14.60 3.36
CA LEU A 223 29.14 -14.98 2.07
C LEU A 223 30.66 -14.78 2.06
N HIS A 224 31.19 -13.88 2.89
CA HIS A 224 32.59 -13.51 2.94
C HIS A 224 33.33 -14.28 4.03
N ASP A 225 34.64 -14.39 3.88
CA ASP A 225 35.49 -15.09 4.86
C ASP A 225 35.58 -14.34 6.19
N SER A 226 35.38 -13.02 6.16
CA SER A 226 35.33 -12.19 7.37
C SER A 226 34.31 -11.07 7.23
N GLU A 227 33.87 -10.52 8.38
CA GLU A 227 33.00 -9.36 8.43
C GLU A 227 33.69 -8.10 7.88
N GLU A 228 35.01 -7.99 8.05
CA GLU A 228 35.82 -6.93 7.48
C GLU A 228 35.78 -6.94 5.95
N ASP A 229 35.90 -8.11 5.34
CA ASP A 229 35.86 -8.26 3.88
C ASP A 229 34.47 -7.92 3.33
N ALA A 230 33.42 -8.34 4.01
CA ALA A 230 32.04 -7.99 3.66
C ALA A 230 31.82 -6.46 3.69
N PHE A 231 32.25 -5.80 4.76
CA PHE A 231 32.09 -4.36 4.89
C PHE A 231 32.94 -3.58 3.88
N ALA A 232 34.17 -4.02 3.64
CA ALA A 232 35.01 -3.43 2.61
C ALA A 232 34.37 -3.57 1.20
N ALA A 233 33.82 -4.73 0.87
CA ALA A 233 33.13 -4.98 -0.39
C ALA A 233 31.87 -4.11 -0.54
N GLN A 234 31.07 -3.96 0.54
CA GLN A 234 29.89 -3.11 0.53
C GLN A 234 30.27 -1.63 0.34
N VAL A 235 31.27 -1.14 1.07
CA VAL A 235 31.76 0.24 0.96
C VAL A 235 32.34 0.51 -0.43
N ALA A 236 33.07 -0.43 -1.01
CA ALA A 236 33.61 -0.30 -2.36
C ALA A 236 32.50 -0.19 -3.42
N SER A 237 31.37 -0.87 -3.22
CA SER A 237 30.23 -0.86 -4.15
C SER A 237 29.31 0.34 -3.99
N LEU A 238 29.01 0.75 -2.75
CA LEU A 238 27.96 1.72 -2.41
C LEU A 238 28.51 3.05 -1.88
N GLY A 239 29.82 3.14 -1.70
CA GLY A 239 30.50 4.30 -1.13
C GLY A 239 30.57 4.26 0.41
N PRO A 240 31.46 5.07 1.00
CA PRO A 240 31.69 5.08 2.45
C PRO A 240 30.49 5.56 3.28
N SER A 241 29.63 6.39 2.70
CA SER A 241 28.42 6.91 3.37
C SER A 241 27.26 5.90 3.41
N THR A 242 27.46 4.65 3.01
CA THR A 242 26.44 3.59 3.06
C THR A 242 26.05 3.24 4.51
N THR A 243 24.91 2.57 4.66
CA THR A 243 24.49 1.99 5.95
C THR A 243 24.93 0.53 6.01
N ILE A 244 25.63 0.15 7.05
CA ILE A 244 26.16 -1.21 7.25
C ILE A 244 25.38 -1.94 8.34
N LEU A 245 24.98 -3.19 8.06
CA LEU A 245 24.37 -4.11 9.02
C LEU A 245 25.48 -4.70 9.91
N VAL A 246 25.42 -4.43 11.24
CA VAL A 246 26.53 -4.71 12.15
C VAL A 246 26.23 -5.76 13.22
N ASP A 247 25.06 -6.37 13.17
CA ASP A 247 24.57 -7.30 14.20
C ASP A 247 24.63 -8.78 13.78
N THR A 248 25.49 -9.10 12.80
CA THR A 248 25.70 -10.51 12.37
C THR A 248 26.39 -11.32 13.47
N TYR A 249 27.35 -10.73 14.17
CA TYR A 249 28.12 -11.35 15.25
C TYR A 249 28.04 -10.52 16.53
N ASP A 250 29.05 -9.70 16.81
CA ASP A 250 29.11 -8.78 17.95
C ASP A 250 28.94 -7.34 17.48
N ILE A 251 27.91 -6.66 17.99
CA ILE A 251 27.51 -5.32 17.54
C ILE A 251 28.64 -4.30 17.73
N ALA A 252 29.31 -4.29 18.89
CA ALA A 252 30.33 -3.29 19.16
C ALA A 252 31.52 -3.45 18.21
N THR A 253 31.99 -4.68 18.05
CA THR A 253 33.06 -5.02 17.08
C THR A 253 32.62 -4.71 15.65
N GLY A 254 31.38 -5.02 15.28
CA GLY A 254 30.81 -4.72 13.97
C GLY A 254 30.81 -3.22 13.66
N VAL A 255 30.43 -2.37 14.61
CA VAL A 255 30.48 -0.91 14.46
C VAL A 255 31.92 -0.42 14.22
N GLU A 256 32.89 -0.92 15.01
CA GLU A 256 34.29 -0.54 14.85
C GLU A 256 34.84 -0.92 13.47
N ARG A 257 34.52 -2.13 12.99
CA ARG A 257 34.88 -2.63 11.65
C ARG A 257 34.24 -1.80 10.55
N ALA A 258 32.96 -1.47 10.69
CA ALA A 258 32.23 -0.65 9.71
C ALA A 258 32.84 0.77 9.57
N VAL A 259 33.14 1.42 10.71
CA VAL A 259 33.82 2.73 10.72
C VAL A 259 35.21 2.63 10.09
N LYS A 260 35.97 1.56 10.39
CA LYS A 260 37.29 1.34 9.81
C LYS A 260 37.22 1.17 8.30
N ALA A 261 36.25 0.41 7.79
CA ALA A 261 36.03 0.21 6.34
C ALA A 261 35.72 1.53 5.63
N ALA A 262 34.80 2.35 6.18
CA ALA A 262 34.45 3.65 5.61
C ALA A 262 35.65 4.60 5.57
N ARG A 263 36.44 4.69 6.65
CA ARG A 263 37.65 5.51 6.73
C ARG A 263 38.74 5.06 5.76
N ALA A 264 38.92 3.75 5.60
CA ALA A 264 39.87 3.20 4.63
C ALA A 264 39.51 3.57 3.17
N ALA A 265 38.23 3.78 2.89
CA ALA A 265 37.74 4.26 1.60
C ALA A 265 37.74 5.79 1.47
N GLY A 266 38.32 6.51 2.43
CA GLY A 266 38.49 7.97 2.39
C GLY A 266 37.24 8.78 2.76
N GLY A 267 36.27 8.17 3.48
CA GLY A 267 35.06 8.85 3.90
C GLY A 267 34.61 8.53 5.32
N GLU A 268 33.36 8.89 5.63
CA GLU A 268 32.72 8.61 6.89
C GLU A 268 31.55 7.66 6.70
N LEU A 269 31.32 6.78 7.69
CA LEU A 269 30.18 5.87 7.68
C LEU A 269 28.87 6.65 7.79
N GLY A 270 27.91 6.35 6.92
CA GLY A 270 26.62 7.02 6.93
C GLY A 270 25.75 6.61 8.11
N ALA A 271 25.60 5.31 8.34
CA ALA A 271 24.83 4.76 9.46
C ALA A 271 25.18 3.31 9.74
N VAL A 272 24.73 2.82 10.88
CA VAL A 272 24.67 1.39 11.20
C VAL A 272 23.22 0.93 11.28
N ARG A 273 22.98 -0.33 10.93
CA ARG A 273 21.68 -0.99 11.07
C ARG A 273 21.79 -2.11 12.09
N LEU A 274 20.83 -2.12 13.01
CA LEU A 274 20.56 -3.22 13.92
C LEU A 274 19.24 -3.86 13.49
N ASP A 275 19.23 -5.17 13.25
CA ASP A 275 18.09 -5.90 12.67
C ASP A 275 17.60 -7.02 13.61
N SER A 276 18.34 -7.32 14.66
CA SER A 276 18.09 -8.43 15.55
C SER A 276 18.37 -8.07 17.01
N GLY A 277 17.85 -8.90 17.91
CA GLY A 277 18.02 -8.71 19.36
C GLY A 277 16.85 -7.96 20.00
N ASP A 278 17.03 -7.57 21.25
CA ASP A 278 16.12 -6.73 22.03
C ASP A 278 16.49 -5.26 21.74
N LEU A 279 15.75 -4.64 20.81
CA LEU A 279 16.03 -3.31 20.26
C LEU A 279 15.18 -2.24 20.94
#